data_78424feb7a2f9a79b23fc4c11c06e1af
#
_entry.id   78424feb7a2f9a79b23fc4c11c06e1af
#
_cell.length_a   1.000
_cell.length_b   1.000
_cell.length_c   1.000
_cell.angle_alpha   90.00
_cell.angle_beta   90.00
_cell.angle_gamma   90.00
#
_symmetry.space_group_name_H-M   'P 1'
#
loop_
_entity.id
_entity.type
_entity.pdbx_description
1 polymer ?
#
loop_
_entity_poly.entity_id
_entity_poly.type
_entity_poly.pdbx_seq_one_letter_code
_entity_poly.pdbx_strand_id
1 'polypeptide(L)'
;MNQAGEIRPGGRTARTRAAVLAAVIEELTDHGWDQLSVETVAQRAGVHKTTVYRRWRDKNTLVAEALKAAAENRIQMPDTGDVAEDLRELARIVRVLLTSREGAATTRTLAGHSHDADGVGQVLPVLWAARLAQAEPIVTRAVARGELPAGTSPDDLMKHLTAPLFHRLLVTAEPLTQASADQAAAAALAAARAGVFVPPGDG
;
A
#
# COMPACT_ATOMS: atom_id res chain seq x y z
N MET A 1 31.58 39.80 9.51
CA MET A 1 31.51 38.89 8.37
C MET A 1 30.24 38.08 8.52
N ASN A 2 29.24 38.45 7.72
CA ASN A 2 27.87 37.96 7.83
C ASN A 2 27.71 36.78 6.86
N GLN A 3 27.58 35.54 7.36
CA GLN A 3 27.23 34.40 6.52
C GLN A 3 25.72 34.42 6.32
N ALA A 4 25.28 34.96 5.20
CA ALA A 4 23.91 34.82 4.73
C ALA A 4 23.64 33.33 4.44
N GLY A 5 22.69 32.72 5.17
CA GLY A 5 22.25 31.37 4.98
C GLY A 5 21.71 31.13 3.57
N GLU A 6 22.33 30.24 2.86
CA GLU A 6 21.97 29.78 1.52
C GLU A 6 20.60 29.09 1.56
N ILE A 7 19.55 29.81 1.16
CA ILE A 7 18.21 29.25 1.01
C ILE A 7 18.21 28.33 -0.21
N ARG A 8 18.31 27.01 0.01
CA ARG A 8 18.21 26.01 -1.06
C ARG A 8 16.88 26.15 -1.80
N PRO A 9 16.88 26.37 -3.15
CA PRO A 9 15.66 26.63 -3.94
C PRO A 9 14.63 25.50 -3.93
N GLY A 10 14.99 24.28 -3.48
CA GLY A 10 14.09 23.11 -3.42
C GLY A 10 13.12 23.06 -2.24
N GLY A 11 13.39 23.74 -1.13
CA GLY A 11 12.63 23.55 0.12
C GLY A 11 11.17 24.02 0.09
N ARG A 12 10.84 25.09 -0.59
CA ARG A 12 9.46 25.61 -0.70
C ARG A 12 8.62 24.74 -1.64
N THR A 13 9.15 24.39 -2.81
CA THR A 13 8.47 23.58 -3.80
C THR A 13 8.23 22.16 -3.29
N ALA A 14 9.19 21.56 -2.58
CA ALA A 14 9.03 20.26 -1.97
C ALA A 14 7.96 20.26 -0.85
N ARG A 15 7.96 21.27 0.01
CA ARG A 15 6.94 21.44 1.05
C ARG A 15 5.54 21.63 0.47
N THR A 16 5.40 22.45 -0.57
CA THR A 16 4.12 22.65 -1.26
C THR A 16 3.63 21.35 -1.89
N ARG A 17 4.51 20.58 -2.54
CA ARG A 17 4.17 19.26 -3.09
C ARG A 17 3.68 18.32 -1.99
N ALA A 18 4.41 18.19 -0.90
CA ALA A 18 4.03 17.33 0.22
C ALA A 18 2.67 17.73 0.82
N ALA A 19 2.41 19.03 1.01
CA ALA A 19 1.13 19.53 1.51
C ALA A 19 -0.04 19.19 0.56
N VAL A 20 0.15 19.33 -0.76
CA VAL A 20 -0.88 19.00 -1.74
C VAL A 20 -1.16 17.49 -1.74
N LEU A 21 -0.13 16.63 -1.72
CA LEU A 21 -0.32 15.18 -1.70
C LEU A 21 -0.98 14.70 -0.39
N ALA A 22 -0.64 15.29 0.75
CA ALA A 22 -1.32 15.01 2.02
C ALA A 22 -2.80 15.41 1.95
N ALA A 23 -3.11 16.61 1.43
CA ALA A 23 -4.48 17.07 1.26
C ALA A 23 -5.32 16.15 0.35
N VAL A 24 -4.73 15.51 -0.66
CA VAL A 24 -5.42 14.49 -1.48
C VAL A 24 -5.87 13.32 -0.62
N ILE A 25 -4.97 12.76 0.21
CA ILE A 25 -5.29 11.61 1.08
C ILE A 25 -6.37 11.99 2.09
N GLU A 26 -6.30 13.19 2.67
CA GLU A 26 -7.34 13.70 3.56
C GLU A 26 -8.69 13.87 2.86
N GLU A 27 -8.72 14.46 1.64
CA GLU A 27 -9.95 14.58 0.85
C GLU A 27 -10.55 13.23 0.48
N LEU A 28 -9.73 12.27 0.06
CA LEU A 28 -10.18 10.89 -0.19
C LEU A 28 -10.77 10.24 1.07
N THR A 29 -10.15 10.49 2.22
CA THR A 29 -10.56 9.93 3.51
C THR A 29 -11.88 10.52 4.00
N ASP A 30 -12.07 11.83 3.82
CA ASP A 30 -13.23 12.55 4.35
C ASP A 30 -14.44 12.49 3.40
N HIS A 31 -14.22 12.58 2.10
CA HIS A 31 -15.26 12.80 1.10
C HIS A 31 -15.31 11.72 -0.01
N GLY A 32 -14.26 10.89 -0.12
CA GLY A 32 -14.15 9.87 -1.17
C GLY A 32 -13.80 10.43 -2.55
N TRP A 33 -13.69 9.51 -3.51
CA TRP A 33 -13.27 9.82 -4.87
C TRP A 33 -14.20 10.81 -5.59
N ASP A 34 -15.52 10.62 -5.50
CA ASP A 34 -16.48 11.37 -6.32
C ASP A 34 -16.49 12.87 -5.99
N GLN A 35 -16.30 13.21 -4.73
CA GLN A 35 -16.31 14.60 -4.25
C GLN A 35 -14.94 15.27 -4.31
N LEU A 36 -13.85 14.52 -4.48
CA LEU A 36 -12.51 15.07 -4.62
C LEU A 36 -12.38 15.85 -5.92
N SER A 37 -11.91 17.08 -5.82
CA SER A 37 -11.56 17.96 -6.95
C SER A 37 -10.22 18.64 -6.72
N VAL A 38 -9.60 19.13 -7.80
CA VAL A 38 -8.37 19.94 -7.69
C VAL A 38 -8.59 21.18 -6.83
N GLU A 39 -9.78 21.75 -6.88
CA GLU A 39 -10.18 22.92 -6.11
C GLU A 39 -10.24 22.63 -4.60
N THR A 40 -10.89 21.52 -4.20
CA THR A 40 -10.99 21.14 -2.78
C THR A 40 -9.61 20.81 -2.21
N VAL A 41 -8.77 20.10 -2.97
CA VAL A 41 -7.38 19.80 -2.59
C VAL A 41 -6.54 21.07 -2.45
N ALA A 42 -6.65 22.03 -3.40
CA ALA A 42 -5.90 23.28 -3.34
C ALA A 42 -6.30 24.11 -2.12
N GLN A 43 -7.59 24.18 -1.82
CA GLN A 43 -8.13 24.88 -0.64
C GLN A 43 -7.59 24.24 0.65
N ARG A 44 -7.66 22.92 0.79
CA ARG A 44 -7.16 22.19 1.96
C ARG A 44 -5.65 22.33 2.14
N ALA A 45 -4.89 22.29 1.05
CA ALA A 45 -3.43 22.47 1.06
C ALA A 45 -2.99 23.93 1.30
N GLY A 46 -3.91 24.89 1.31
CA GLY A 46 -3.58 26.33 1.46
C GLY A 46 -2.79 26.90 0.28
N VAL A 47 -3.03 26.38 -0.93
CA VAL A 47 -2.34 26.83 -2.15
C VAL A 47 -3.33 27.31 -3.21
N HIS A 48 -2.88 28.14 -4.15
CA HIS A 48 -3.72 28.57 -5.26
C HIS A 48 -3.89 27.42 -6.26
N LYS A 49 -5.11 27.21 -6.80
CA LYS A 49 -5.43 26.14 -7.75
C LYS A 49 -4.51 26.09 -8.98
N THR A 50 -4.05 27.25 -9.46
CA THR A 50 -3.09 27.33 -10.57
C THR A 50 -1.73 26.69 -10.22
N THR A 51 -1.35 26.65 -8.95
CA THR A 51 -0.14 25.95 -8.49
C THR A 51 -0.30 24.46 -8.64
N VAL A 52 -1.48 23.93 -8.37
CA VAL A 52 -1.80 22.51 -8.53
C VAL A 52 -1.84 22.16 -10.01
N TYR A 53 -2.64 22.87 -10.83
CA TYR A 53 -2.76 22.61 -12.27
C TYR A 53 -1.45 22.73 -13.06
N ARG A 54 -0.53 23.58 -12.62
CA ARG A 54 0.80 23.70 -13.26
C ARG A 54 1.61 22.43 -13.11
N ARG A 55 1.39 21.61 -12.04
CA ARG A 55 2.15 20.41 -11.75
C ARG A 55 1.40 19.15 -12.13
N TRP A 56 0.11 19.11 -11.90
CA TRP A 56 -0.76 17.96 -12.20
C TRP A 56 -1.83 18.37 -13.18
N ARG A 57 -1.82 17.74 -14.34
CA ARG A 57 -2.72 18.07 -15.44
C ARG A 57 -4.20 17.86 -15.09
N ASP A 58 -4.48 16.84 -14.31
CA ASP A 58 -5.82 16.38 -13.96
C ASP A 58 -5.87 15.70 -12.58
N LYS A 59 -7.09 15.39 -12.13
CA LYS A 59 -7.39 14.71 -10.88
C LYS A 59 -6.71 13.34 -10.80
N ASN A 60 -6.74 12.55 -11.88
CA ASN A 60 -6.20 11.19 -11.90
C ASN A 60 -4.69 11.19 -11.66
N THR A 61 -3.96 12.05 -12.36
CA THR A 61 -2.51 12.23 -12.19
C THR A 61 -2.16 12.70 -10.78
N LEU A 62 -2.93 13.65 -10.23
CA LEU A 62 -2.73 14.15 -8.88
C LEU A 62 -2.92 13.06 -7.82
N VAL A 63 -4.03 12.32 -7.91
CA VAL A 63 -4.35 11.25 -6.96
C VAL A 63 -3.36 10.09 -7.10
N ALA A 64 -2.99 9.70 -8.33
CA ALA A 64 -1.99 8.66 -8.56
C ALA A 64 -0.65 8.98 -7.87
N GLU A 65 -0.16 10.23 -7.97
CA GLU A 65 1.07 10.64 -7.30
C GLU A 65 0.92 10.62 -5.77
N ALA A 66 -0.24 11.02 -5.24
CA ALA A 66 -0.51 11.00 -3.80
C ALA A 66 -0.55 9.56 -3.24
N LEU A 67 -1.24 8.65 -3.94
CA LEU A 67 -1.31 7.24 -3.56
C LEU A 67 0.07 6.57 -3.62
N LYS A 68 0.85 6.87 -4.66
CA LYS A 68 2.23 6.38 -4.77
C LYS A 68 3.09 6.88 -3.61
N ALA A 69 3.03 8.17 -3.29
CA ALA A 69 3.79 8.75 -2.19
C ALA A 69 3.38 8.16 -0.83
N ALA A 70 2.07 7.93 -0.59
CA ALA A 70 1.59 7.25 0.61
C ALA A 70 2.08 5.80 0.70
N ALA A 71 2.24 5.13 -0.43
CA ALA A 71 2.72 3.76 -0.52
C ALA A 71 4.24 3.60 -0.32
N GLU A 72 5.01 4.65 -0.55
CA GLU A 72 6.47 4.67 -0.35
C GLU A 72 6.86 4.57 1.15
N ASN A 73 5.91 4.77 2.07
CA ASN A 73 6.13 4.51 3.48
C ASN A 73 6.48 3.04 3.70
N ARG A 74 7.73 2.81 4.10
CA ARG A 74 8.23 1.46 4.39
C ARG A 74 7.49 0.88 5.59
N ILE A 75 6.90 -0.29 5.38
CA ILE A 75 6.42 -1.14 6.46
C ILE A 75 7.63 -1.89 7.01
N GLN A 76 7.83 -1.82 8.33
CA GLN A 76 8.85 -2.68 8.96
C GLN A 76 8.35 -4.11 8.90
N MET A 77 9.02 -4.95 8.09
CA MET A 77 8.66 -6.35 7.94
C MET A 77 9.13 -7.16 9.14
N PRO A 78 8.31 -8.12 9.61
CA PRO A 78 8.66 -9.01 10.70
C PRO A 78 9.92 -9.85 10.41
N ASP A 79 10.70 -10.12 11.43
CA ASP A 79 11.87 -10.98 11.41
C ASP A 79 12.08 -11.60 12.81
N THR A 80 11.16 -12.47 13.22
CA THR A 80 11.12 -13.07 14.54
C THR A 80 11.96 -14.35 14.64
N GLY A 81 12.33 -14.91 13.50
CA GLY A 81 12.98 -16.21 13.41
C GLY A 81 12.02 -17.39 13.28
N ASP A 82 10.73 -17.15 13.24
CA ASP A 82 9.65 -18.15 13.04
C ASP A 82 8.69 -17.66 11.97
N VAL A 83 8.48 -18.43 10.90
CA VAL A 83 7.63 -18.03 9.79
C VAL A 83 6.16 -17.90 10.19
N ALA A 84 5.68 -18.69 11.14
CA ALA A 84 4.29 -18.62 11.59
C ALA A 84 4.04 -17.27 12.33
N GLU A 85 4.98 -16.83 13.14
CA GLU A 85 4.91 -15.54 13.81
C GLU A 85 5.09 -14.38 12.84
N ASP A 86 6.05 -14.48 11.92
CA ASP A 86 6.27 -13.46 10.88
C ASP A 86 5.01 -13.23 10.03
N LEU A 87 4.35 -14.30 9.57
CA LEU A 87 3.12 -14.19 8.78
C LEU A 87 1.93 -13.66 9.60
N ARG A 88 1.83 -14.04 10.88
CA ARG A 88 0.79 -13.54 11.78
C ARG A 88 0.95 -12.03 12.01
N GLU A 89 2.17 -11.59 12.30
CA GLU A 89 2.46 -10.18 12.49
C GLU A 89 2.25 -9.37 11.20
N LEU A 90 2.63 -9.91 10.04
CA LEU A 90 2.34 -9.27 8.75
C LEU A 90 0.83 -9.14 8.51
N ALA A 91 0.05 -10.18 8.77
CA ALA A 91 -1.41 -10.12 8.64
C ALA A 91 -2.02 -9.06 9.59
N ARG A 92 -1.47 -8.93 10.82
CA ARG A 92 -1.86 -7.88 11.78
C ARG A 92 -1.55 -6.48 11.22
N ILE A 93 -0.36 -6.28 10.67
CA ILE A 93 0.05 -5.00 10.04
C ILE A 93 -0.91 -4.65 8.91
N VAL A 94 -1.20 -5.59 8.00
CA VAL A 94 -2.15 -5.40 6.90
C VAL A 94 -3.55 -5.06 7.43
N ARG A 95 -4.03 -5.79 8.44
CA ARG A 95 -5.32 -5.49 9.07
C ARG A 95 -5.36 -4.07 9.64
N VAL A 96 -4.34 -3.64 10.38
CA VAL A 96 -4.27 -2.28 10.95
C VAL A 96 -4.31 -1.24 9.83
N LEU A 97 -3.56 -1.43 8.75
CA LEU A 97 -3.59 -0.57 7.58
C LEU A 97 -5.02 -0.50 6.99
N LEU A 98 -5.64 -1.64 6.71
CA LEU A 98 -6.96 -1.72 6.07
C LEU A 98 -8.10 -1.23 6.96
N THR A 99 -7.93 -1.21 8.28
CA THR A 99 -8.93 -0.69 9.24
C THR A 99 -8.72 0.77 9.59
N SER A 100 -7.57 1.36 9.25
CA SER A 100 -7.38 2.80 9.38
C SER A 100 -8.27 3.56 8.39
N ARG A 101 -8.70 4.77 8.77
CA ARG A 101 -9.55 5.61 7.92
C ARG A 101 -8.92 5.88 6.56
N GLU A 102 -7.66 6.27 6.58
CA GLU A 102 -6.85 6.56 5.38
C GLU A 102 -6.59 5.32 4.52
N GLY A 103 -6.17 4.22 5.16
CA GLY A 103 -5.87 2.97 4.46
C GLY A 103 -7.11 2.35 3.80
N ALA A 104 -8.27 2.40 4.48
CA ALA A 104 -9.53 1.93 3.91
C ALA A 104 -9.97 2.80 2.72
N ALA A 105 -9.89 4.13 2.83
CA ALA A 105 -10.23 5.05 1.74
C ALA A 105 -9.31 4.88 0.54
N THR A 106 -8.00 4.82 0.78
CA THR A 106 -6.97 4.58 -0.26
C THR A 106 -7.20 3.25 -0.97
N THR A 107 -7.45 2.18 -0.21
CA THR A 107 -7.67 0.84 -0.77
C THR A 107 -8.93 0.78 -1.63
N ARG A 108 -10.04 1.38 -1.19
CA ARG A 108 -11.28 1.45 -1.99
C ARG A 108 -11.08 2.24 -3.28
N THR A 109 -10.37 3.37 -3.22
CA THR A 109 -10.04 4.18 -4.41
C THR A 109 -9.21 3.37 -5.40
N LEU A 110 -8.15 2.71 -4.95
CA LEU A 110 -7.31 1.87 -5.80
C LEU A 110 -8.11 0.72 -6.42
N ALA A 111 -8.93 0.03 -5.64
CA ALA A 111 -9.73 -1.09 -6.13
C ALA A 111 -10.81 -0.64 -7.14
N GLY A 112 -11.49 0.47 -6.87
CA GLY A 112 -12.53 1.02 -7.75
C GLY A 112 -12.01 1.51 -9.10
N HIS A 113 -10.71 1.87 -9.18
CA HIS A 113 -10.07 2.43 -10.37
C HIS A 113 -8.93 1.56 -10.91
N SER A 114 -8.88 0.28 -10.50
CA SER A 114 -7.82 -0.65 -10.88
C SER A 114 -7.74 -0.97 -12.38
N HIS A 115 -8.84 -0.77 -13.10
CA HIS A 115 -8.94 -1.02 -14.55
C HIS A 115 -8.82 0.27 -15.39
N ASP A 116 -8.63 1.43 -14.77
CA ASP A 116 -8.43 2.68 -15.51
C ASP A 116 -7.10 2.61 -16.26
N ALA A 117 -7.12 2.92 -17.56
CA ALA A 117 -5.92 2.86 -18.40
C ALA A 117 -4.83 3.87 -17.96
N ASP A 118 -5.25 4.95 -17.30
CA ASP A 118 -4.40 6.08 -16.89
C ASP A 118 -4.47 6.35 -15.38
N GLY A 119 -3.44 7.00 -14.87
CA GLY A 119 -3.43 7.57 -13.52
C GLY A 119 -3.54 6.52 -12.42
N VAL A 120 -4.67 6.44 -11.73
CA VAL A 120 -4.86 5.60 -10.55
C VAL A 120 -4.73 4.10 -10.84
N GLY A 121 -5.21 3.63 -11.99
CA GLY A 121 -5.12 2.21 -12.37
C GLY A 121 -3.70 1.70 -12.53
N GLN A 122 -2.76 2.58 -12.87
CA GLN A 122 -1.34 2.22 -12.98
C GLN A 122 -0.61 2.15 -11.62
N VAL A 123 -1.21 2.71 -10.55
CA VAL A 123 -0.57 2.72 -9.22
C VAL A 123 -0.59 1.35 -8.56
N LEU A 124 -1.68 0.60 -8.70
CA LEU A 124 -1.87 -0.66 -8.00
C LEU A 124 -0.79 -1.71 -8.32
N PRO A 125 -0.41 -1.96 -9.60
CA PRO A 125 0.68 -2.89 -9.90
C PRO A 125 2.03 -2.47 -9.30
N VAL A 126 2.35 -1.17 -9.36
CA VAL A 126 3.61 -0.63 -8.82
C VAL A 126 3.63 -0.74 -7.29
N LEU A 127 2.51 -0.39 -6.65
CA LEU A 127 2.37 -0.52 -5.21
C LEU A 127 2.51 -1.97 -4.76
N TRP A 128 1.83 -2.89 -5.46
CA TRP A 128 1.87 -4.32 -5.14
C TRP A 128 3.29 -4.88 -5.29
N ALA A 129 3.97 -4.59 -6.41
CA ALA A 129 5.36 -5.00 -6.61
C ALA A 129 6.29 -4.48 -5.50
N ALA A 130 6.13 -3.23 -5.07
CA ALA A 130 6.91 -2.67 -3.97
C ALA A 130 6.64 -3.38 -2.62
N ARG A 131 5.38 -3.74 -2.33
CA ARG A 131 5.01 -4.49 -1.11
C ARG A 131 5.55 -5.91 -1.12
N LEU A 132 5.49 -6.59 -2.27
CA LEU A 132 6.09 -7.90 -2.45
C LEU A 132 7.58 -7.90 -2.21
N ALA A 133 8.31 -6.97 -2.82
CA ALA A 133 9.75 -6.83 -2.62
C ALA A 133 10.12 -6.59 -1.13
N GLN A 134 9.26 -5.90 -0.37
CA GLN A 134 9.46 -5.74 1.08
C GLN A 134 9.19 -7.03 1.86
N ALA A 135 8.22 -7.84 1.45
CA ALA A 135 7.80 -9.06 2.15
C ALA A 135 8.61 -10.31 1.75
N GLU A 136 9.24 -10.31 0.56
CA GLU A 136 10.05 -11.43 0.06
C GLU A 136 11.07 -11.99 1.06
N PRO A 137 11.80 -11.18 1.85
CA PRO A 137 12.74 -11.68 2.84
C PRO A 137 12.12 -12.61 3.90
N ILE A 138 10.82 -12.47 4.21
CA ILE A 138 10.12 -13.38 5.15
C ILE A 138 10.16 -14.80 4.59
N VAL A 139 9.80 -14.96 3.32
CA VAL A 139 9.76 -16.28 2.65
C VAL A 139 11.16 -16.84 2.43
N THR A 140 12.07 -16.00 1.94
CA THR A 140 13.47 -16.40 1.68
C THR A 140 14.16 -16.92 2.93
N ARG A 141 14.00 -16.25 4.07
CA ARG A 141 14.54 -16.69 5.36
C ARG A 141 13.90 -18.00 5.85
N ALA A 142 12.56 -18.11 5.70
CA ALA A 142 11.83 -19.31 6.08
C ALA A 142 12.25 -20.54 5.26
N VAL A 143 12.48 -20.39 3.96
CA VAL A 143 13.03 -21.46 3.10
C VAL A 143 14.47 -21.83 3.55
N ALA A 144 15.29 -20.83 3.83
CA ALA A 144 16.67 -21.09 4.30
C ALA A 144 16.74 -21.82 5.65
N ARG A 145 15.74 -21.62 6.54
CA ARG A 145 15.59 -22.36 7.80
C ARG A 145 14.91 -23.72 7.66
N GLY A 146 14.41 -24.07 6.48
CA GLY A 146 13.67 -25.30 6.24
C GLY A 146 12.22 -25.30 6.76
N GLU A 147 11.66 -24.14 7.08
CA GLU A 147 10.30 -23.98 7.58
C GLU A 147 9.26 -23.98 6.43
N LEU A 148 9.70 -23.65 5.22
CA LEU A 148 8.94 -23.69 3.98
C LEU A 148 9.69 -24.51 2.92
N PRO A 149 8.98 -25.15 1.97
CA PRO A 149 9.60 -25.86 0.86
C PRO A 149 10.47 -24.96 -0.01
N ALA A 150 11.55 -25.51 -0.56
CA ALA A 150 12.34 -24.82 -1.58
C ALA A 150 11.47 -24.45 -2.78
N GLY A 151 11.69 -23.24 -3.33
CA GLY A 151 10.90 -22.75 -4.47
C GLY A 151 9.54 -22.15 -4.10
N THR A 152 9.17 -22.06 -2.81
CA THR A 152 7.95 -21.36 -2.40
C THR A 152 7.92 -19.93 -2.96
N SER A 153 6.87 -19.63 -3.74
CA SER A 153 6.65 -18.30 -4.34
C SER A 153 6.26 -17.27 -3.28
N PRO A 154 7.07 -16.21 -3.03
CA PRO A 154 6.68 -15.13 -2.13
C PRO A 154 5.41 -14.41 -2.58
N ASP A 155 5.25 -14.21 -3.89
CA ASP A 155 4.09 -13.53 -4.47
C ASP A 155 2.79 -14.27 -4.17
N ASP A 156 2.76 -15.58 -4.43
CA ASP A 156 1.56 -16.38 -4.21
C ASP A 156 1.22 -16.50 -2.72
N LEU A 157 2.21 -16.68 -1.86
CA LEU A 157 2.00 -16.73 -0.43
C LEU A 157 1.41 -15.40 0.08
N MET A 158 1.96 -14.26 -0.35
CA MET A 158 1.47 -12.93 0.06
C MET A 158 0.07 -12.65 -0.46
N LYS A 159 -0.25 -13.03 -1.70
CA LYS A 159 -1.61 -12.93 -2.26
C LYS A 159 -2.60 -13.74 -1.43
N HIS A 160 -2.29 -14.97 -1.10
CA HIS A 160 -3.18 -15.83 -0.33
C HIS A 160 -3.35 -15.38 1.12
N LEU A 161 -2.30 -14.82 1.73
CA LEU A 161 -2.40 -14.24 3.07
C LEU A 161 -3.32 -13.01 3.08
N THR A 162 -3.21 -12.14 2.07
CA THR A 162 -3.89 -10.84 2.09
C THR A 162 -5.27 -10.86 1.45
N ALA A 163 -5.54 -11.76 0.49
CA ALA A 163 -6.81 -11.82 -0.24
C ALA A 163 -8.05 -11.91 0.66
N PRO A 164 -8.10 -12.72 1.72
CA PRO A 164 -9.26 -12.77 2.60
C PRO A 164 -9.55 -11.44 3.32
N LEU A 165 -8.50 -10.66 3.62
CA LEU A 165 -8.63 -9.36 4.27
C LEU A 165 -9.19 -8.31 3.29
N PHE A 166 -8.69 -8.29 2.06
CA PHE A 166 -9.24 -7.43 1.01
C PHE A 166 -10.68 -7.80 0.66
N HIS A 167 -11.00 -9.11 0.60
CA HIS A 167 -12.35 -9.58 0.35
C HIS A 167 -13.34 -9.06 1.40
N ARG A 168 -12.98 -9.13 2.70
CA ARG A 168 -13.81 -8.58 3.77
C ARG A 168 -14.01 -7.08 3.64
N LEU A 169 -12.96 -6.32 3.31
CA LEU A 169 -13.05 -4.87 3.17
C LEU A 169 -13.86 -4.42 1.95
N LEU A 170 -13.65 -5.08 0.80
CA LEU A 170 -14.10 -4.60 -0.51
C LEU A 170 -15.38 -5.26 -1.00
N VAL A 171 -15.63 -6.52 -0.60
CA VAL A 171 -16.74 -7.33 -1.13
C VAL A 171 -17.84 -7.53 -0.11
N THR A 172 -17.51 -8.08 1.08
CA THR A 172 -18.53 -8.47 2.06
C THR A 172 -18.80 -7.41 3.13
N ALA A 173 -17.97 -6.37 3.22
CA ALA A 173 -18.03 -5.34 4.27
C ALA A 173 -18.04 -5.92 5.70
N GLU A 174 -17.45 -7.10 5.89
CA GLU A 174 -17.32 -7.74 7.19
C GLU A 174 -16.24 -7.08 8.04
N PRO A 175 -16.37 -7.13 9.39
CA PRO A 175 -15.33 -6.63 10.27
C PRO A 175 -13.98 -7.36 10.06
N LEU A 176 -12.91 -6.58 9.94
CA LEU A 176 -11.53 -7.08 9.94
C LEU A 176 -11.04 -7.21 11.38
N THR A 177 -11.29 -8.37 11.99
CA THR A 177 -10.88 -8.67 13.35
C THR A 177 -9.45 -9.23 13.42
N GLN A 178 -8.84 -9.26 14.62
CA GLN A 178 -7.56 -9.94 14.81
C GLN A 178 -7.69 -11.44 14.44
N ALA A 179 -8.77 -12.07 14.87
CA ALA A 179 -9.03 -13.47 14.57
C ALA A 179 -9.09 -13.76 13.06
N SER A 180 -9.68 -12.85 12.26
CA SER A 180 -9.70 -13.02 10.78
C SER A 180 -8.30 -12.86 10.16
N ALA A 181 -7.46 -12.00 10.72
CA ALA A 181 -6.07 -11.85 10.27
C ALA A 181 -5.24 -13.09 10.63
N ASP A 182 -5.36 -13.58 11.86
CA ASP A 182 -4.67 -14.80 12.32
C ASP A 182 -5.08 -16.02 11.51
N GLN A 183 -6.38 -16.14 11.18
CA GLN A 183 -6.89 -17.23 10.34
C GLN A 183 -6.32 -17.15 8.92
N ALA A 184 -6.23 -15.96 8.33
CA ALA A 184 -5.65 -15.78 7.00
C ALA A 184 -4.16 -16.17 6.99
N ALA A 185 -3.39 -15.78 8.00
CA ALA A 185 -1.99 -16.17 8.14
C ALA A 185 -1.82 -17.68 8.31
N ALA A 186 -2.64 -18.31 9.16
CA ALA A 186 -2.60 -19.76 9.39
C ALA A 186 -2.95 -20.55 8.13
N ALA A 187 -3.96 -20.13 7.37
CA ALA A 187 -4.35 -20.78 6.13
C ALA A 187 -3.25 -20.66 5.05
N ALA A 188 -2.68 -19.46 4.88
CA ALA A 188 -1.58 -19.25 3.94
C ALA A 188 -0.34 -20.08 4.30
N LEU A 189 0.01 -20.15 5.59
CA LEU A 189 1.11 -20.99 6.07
C LEU A 189 0.88 -22.47 5.83
N ALA A 190 -0.33 -22.97 6.11
CA ALA A 190 -0.67 -24.37 5.88
C ALA A 190 -0.55 -24.74 4.39
N ALA A 191 -1.04 -23.88 3.49
CA ALA A 191 -0.92 -24.08 2.04
C ALA A 191 0.55 -24.02 1.59
N ALA A 192 1.35 -23.08 2.12
CA ALA A 192 2.77 -22.96 1.80
C ALA A 192 3.55 -24.22 2.23
N ARG A 193 3.32 -24.72 3.45
CA ARG A 193 3.95 -25.96 3.95
C ARG A 193 3.55 -27.21 3.17
N ALA A 194 2.35 -27.22 2.61
CA ALA A 194 1.87 -28.28 1.72
C ALA A 194 2.45 -28.17 0.28
N GLY A 195 3.29 -27.15 -0.01
CA GLY A 195 3.90 -26.96 -1.31
C GLY A 195 2.97 -26.34 -2.36
N VAL A 196 1.79 -25.81 -1.98
CA VAL A 196 0.81 -25.25 -2.92
C VAL A 196 1.40 -24.08 -3.72
N PHE A 197 2.36 -23.37 -3.16
CA PHE A 197 3.00 -22.20 -3.77
C PHE A 197 4.37 -22.51 -4.38
N VAL A 198 4.69 -23.76 -4.59
CA VAL A 198 5.86 -24.16 -5.38
C VAL A 198 5.39 -24.32 -6.83
N PRO A 199 5.89 -23.52 -7.78
CA PRO A 199 5.53 -23.66 -9.19
C PRO A 199 5.80 -25.09 -9.66
N PRO A 200 4.93 -25.67 -10.51
CA PRO A 200 5.24 -26.95 -11.14
C PRO A 200 6.55 -26.79 -11.90
N GLY A 201 7.48 -27.73 -11.70
CA GLY A 201 8.74 -27.74 -12.43
C GLY A 201 8.46 -27.78 -13.95
N ASP A 202 9.20 -26.96 -14.71
CA ASP A 202 9.16 -27.07 -16.17
C ASP A 202 9.62 -28.49 -16.55
N GLY A 203 8.63 -29.33 -16.92
CA GLY A 203 8.83 -30.72 -17.32
C GLY A 203 9.43 -30.81 -18.73
#